data_eb120ec94ce5698b1c4cfda41c0c50e6
#
_entry.id   eb120ec94ce5698b1c4cfda41c0c50e6
#
_cell.length_a   1.000
_cell.length_b   1.000
_cell.length_c   1.000
_cell.angle_alpha   90.00
_cell.angle_beta   90.00
_cell.angle_gamma   90.00
#
_symmetry.space_group_name_H-M   'P 1'
#
loop_
_entity.id
_entity.type
_entity.pdbx_description
1 polymer ?
#
loop_
_entity_poly.entity_id
_entity_poly.type
_entity_poly.pdbx_seq_one_letter_code
_entity_poly.pdbx_strand_id
1 'polypeptide(L)'
;MIHSFKCELKRRESFCSLFLNIRKCEFVELRFCEINDKYIKYLNSIDSRVPLPKKDDQLHNRKYIGILFTINTINYFVNLSSYKPEKHDDMNESIDFLKIGKCAVINLNNMIPVPKEEIIEININGEEENYKKLLFRERNIILKRKKDIYKNSKTIYYHKLKYGENSGLAKRCCNFKALEIAVQNWVDDKSDSGEKILVGSASST
;
A
#
# COMPACT_ATOMS: atom_id res chain seq x y z
N MET A 1 16.14 40.53 10.93
CA MET A 1 16.32 39.32 11.75
C MET A 1 15.02 38.71 12.32
N ILE A 2 13.95 39.48 12.50
CA ILE A 2 12.67 39.00 13.11
C ILE A 2 11.78 38.21 12.13
N HIS A 3 11.91 38.45 10.82
CA HIS A 3 11.08 37.77 9.78
C HIS A 3 11.48 36.31 9.51
N SER A 4 12.75 35.98 9.71
CA SER A 4 13.26 34.61 9.51
C SER A 4 12.78 33.66 10.60
N PHE A 5 12.69 34.10 11.84
CA PHE A 5 12.24 33.30 12.99
C PHE A 5 10.75 32.95 12.94
N LYS A 6 9.89 33.84 12.41
CA LYS A 6 8.45 33.54 12.25
C LYS A 6 8.15 32.49 11.19
N CYS A 7 8.98 32.35 10.16
CA CYS A 7 8.81 31.38 9.11
C CYS A 7 9.20 29.96 9.58
N GLU A 8 10.20 29.85 10.45
CA GLU A 8 10.64 28.58 11.02
C GLU A 8 9.67 28.04 12.10
N LEU A 9 9.08 28.93 12.89
CA LEU A 9 8.05 28.58 13.87
C LEU A 9 6.76 28.08 13.17
N LYS A 10 6.29 28.73 12.12
CA LYS A 10 5.13 28.25 11.32
C LYS A 10 5.38 26.90 10.65
N ARG A 11 6.61 26.61 10.21
CA ARG A 11 6.98 25.29 9.66
C ARG A 11 7.00 24.22 10.75
N ARG A 12 7.42 24.52 11.98
CA ARG A 12 7.40 23.60 13.12
C ARG A 12 5.99 23.32 13.61
N GLU A 13 5.12 24.30 13.67
CA GLU A 13 3.72 24.14 14.06
C GLU A 13 2.92 23.34 13.03
N SER A 14 3.13 23.56 11.73
CA SER A 14 2.53 22.76 10.66
C SER A 14 3.00 21.31 10.68
N PHE A 15 4.27 21.06 11.01
CA PHE A 15 4.81 19.70 11.15
C PHE A 15 4.30 19.01 12.42
N CYS A 16 4.11 19.76 13.52
CA CYS A 16 3.60 19.22 14.77
C CYS A 16 2.10 18.92 14.69
N SER A 17 1.30 19.72 13.97
CA SER A 17 -0.14 19.45 13.76
C SER A 17 -0.38 18.23 12.88
N LEU A 18 0.53 17.94 11.92
CA LEU A 18 0.49 16.70 11.14
C LEU A 18 0.73 15.46 12.01
N PHE A 19 1.58 15.56 13.03
CA PHE A 19 1.84 14.47 13.98
C PHE A 19 0.72 14.28 15.00
N LEU A 20 -0.04 15.31 15.34
CA LEU A 20 -1.11 15.24 16.34
C LEU A 20 -2.36 14.50 15.83
N ASN A 21 -2.63 14.52 14.52
CA ASN A 21 -3.73 13.75 13.92
C ASN A 21 -3.48 12.24 13.84
N ILE A 22 -2.26 11.76 14.15
CA ILE A 22 -1.89 10.34 14.06
C ILE A 22 -2.21 9.57 15.37
N ARG A 23 -2.66 10.25 16.44
CA ARG A 23 -2.91 9.63 17.77
C ARG A 23 -4.13 8.72 17.84
N LYS A 24 -5.00 8.67 16.83
CA LYS A 24 -6.02 7.63 16.68
C LYS A 24 -5.55 6.56 15.69
N CYS A 25 -4.50 5.85 16.02
CA CYS A 25 -4.18 4.60 15.35
C CYS A 25 -5.12 3.54 15.92
N GLU A 26 -6.32 3.44 15.38
CA GLU A 26 -7.14 2.24 15.53
C GLU A 26 -6.28 1.06 15.09
N PHE A 27 -6.28 0.00 15.90
CA PHE A 27 -5.61 -1.26 15.58
C PHE A 27 -6.32 -1.88 14.36
N VAL A 28 -5.94 -1.45 13.17
CA VAL A 28 -6.47 -2.06 11.96
C VAL A 28 -5.84 -3.44 11.84
N GLU A 29 -6.68 -4.44 11.67
CA GLU A 29 -6.22 -5.82 11.51
C GLU A 29 -5.51 -5.98 10.17
N LEU A 30 -4.27 -6.50 10.19
CA LEU A 30 -3.58 -6.85 8.94
C LEU A 30 -4.32 -8.02 8.27
N ARG A 31 -4.89 -7.77 7.11
CA ARG A 31 -5.62 -8.75 6.31
C ARG A 31 -4.86 -9.11 5.05
N PHE A 32 -5.01 -10.35 4.62
CA PHE A 32 -4.67 -10.73 3.26
C PHE A 32 -5.81 -10.36 2.33
N CYS A 33 -5.47 -9.78 1.19
CA CYS A 33 -6.42 -9.47 0.15
C CYS A 33 -5.77 -9.58 -1.23
N GLU A 34 -6.58 -9.59 -2.26
CA GLU A 34 -6.19 -9.25 -3.62
C GLU A 34 -6.65 -7.82 -3.93
N ILE A 35 -6.09 -7.23 -4.95
CA ILE A 35 -6.48 -5.90 -5.40
C ILE A 35 -6.79 -6.02 -6.90
N ASN A 36 -7.84 -5.34 -7.34
CA ASN A 36 -8.28 -5.36 -8.73
C ASN A 36 -7.12 -5.05 -9.70
N ASP A 37 -6.87 -5.93 -10.64
CA ASP A 37 -5.76 -5.85 -11.57
C ASP A 37 -5.84 -4.61 -12.48
N LYS A 38 -7.04 -4.17 -12.85
CA LYS A 38 -7.23 -2.93 -13.63
C LYS A 38 -6.74 -1.72 -12.83
N TYR A 39 -7.06 -1.70 -11.53
CA TYR A 39 -6.62 -0.64 -10.64
C TYR A 39 -5.08 -0.66 -10.46
N ILE A 40 -4.48 -1.83 -10.29
CA ILE A 40 -3.00 -1.95 -10.21
C ILE A 40 -2.33 -1.48 -11.50
N LYS A 41 -2.86 -1.84 -12.66
CA LYS A 41 -2.35 -1.39 -13.97
C LYS A 41 -2.46 0.14 -14.11
N TYR A 42 -3.57 0.71 -13.63
CA TYR A 42 -3.75 2.16 -13.59
C TYR A 42 -2.70 2.83 -12.69
N LEU A 43 -2.49 2.35 -11.45
CA LEU A 43 -1.45 2.91 -10.58
C LEU A 43 -0.04 2.75 -11.17
N ASN A 44 0.25 1.63 -11.83
CA ASN A 44 1.53 1.42 -12.50
C ASN A 44 1.76 2.40 -13.65
N SER A 45 0.70 2.83 -14.37
CA SER A 45 0.82 3.88 -15.40
C SER A 45 1.19 5.24 -14.84
N ILE A 46 0.87 5.51 -13.56
CA ILE A 46 1.23 6.74 -12.84
C ILE A 46 2.65 6.65 -12.26
N ASP A 47 3.00 5.48 -11.71
CA ASP A 47 4.33 5.21 -11.17
C ASP A 47 4.75 3.77 -11.47
N SER A 48 5.73 3.59 -12.34
CA SER A 48 6.24 2.29 -12.79
C SER A 48 6.87 1.44 -11.67
N ARG A 49 7.12 2.03 -10.48
CA ARG A 49 7.56 1.30 -9.28
C ARG A 49 6.44 0.50 -8.62
N VAL A 50 5.18 0.74 -8.96
CA VAL A 50 4.05 -0.10 -8.52
C VAL A 50 4.16 -1.46 -9.21
N PRO A 51 4.28 -2.57 -8.45
CA PRO A 51 4.43 -3.90 -9.06
C PRO A 51 3.16 -4.31 -9.83
N LEU A 52 3.32 -4.63 -11.10
CA LEU A 52 2.23 -5.14 -11.94
C LEU A 52 1.63 -6.43 -11.39
N PRO A 53 0.37 -6.76 -11.71
CA PRO A 53 -0.22 -8.06 -11.45
C PRO A 53 0.68 -9.19 -11.95
N LYS A 54 0.47 -10.39 -11.43
CA LYS A 54 1.13 -11.58 -12.01
C LYS A 54 0.59 -11.81 -13.42
N LYS A 55 1.40 -12.47 -14.26
CA LYS A 55 0.96 -12.89 -15.59
C LYS A 55 -0.11 -13.99 -15.47
N ASP A 56 -0.94 -14.10 -16.49
CA ASP A 56 -2.07 -15.05 -16.54
C ASP A 56 -1.65 -16.53 -16.44
N ASP A 57 -0.37 -16.84 -16.73
CA ASP A 57 0.23 -18.16 -16.60
C ASP A 57 0.57 -18.59 -15.16
N GLN A 58 0.36 -17.69 -14.17
CA GLN A 58 0.68 -17.97 -12.76
C GLN A 58 -0.57 -18.43 -12.00
N LEU A 59 -0.44 -19.57 -11.33
CA LEU A 59 -1.51 -20.26 -10.63
C LEU A 59 -2.29 -19.41 -9.61
N HIS A 60 -1.63 -18.45 -8.97
CA HIS A 60 -2.26 -17.61 -7.93
C HIS A 60 -2.01 -16.13 -8.16
N ASN A 61 -3.03 -15.33 -7.96
CA ASN A 61 -2.94 -13.87 -7.98
C ASN A 61 -1.98 -13.31 -6.93
N ARG A 62 -1.51 -12.07 -7.15
CA ARG A 62 -0.65 -11.40 -6.19
C ARG A 62 -1.44 -11.07 -4.92
N LYS A 63 -0.97 -11.56 -3.78
CA LYS A 63 -1.55 -11.23 -2.49
C LYS A 63 -0.96 -9.92 -1.95
N TYR A 64 -1.78 -9.17 -1.24
CA TYR A 64 -1.45 -7.93 -0.57
C TYR A 64 -1.73 -8.04 0.93
N ILE A 65 -1.03 -7.25 1.71
CA ILE A 65 -1.23 -7.11 3.14
C ILE A 65 -1.67 -5.68 3.41
N GLY A 66 -2.73 -5.51 4.12
CA GLY A 66 -3.23 -4.22 4.59
C GLY A 66 -4.27 -4.42 5.69
N ILE A 67 -4.64 -3.42 6.36
CA ILE A 67 -4.31 -1.98 6.20
C ILE A 67 -3.04 -1.69 6.99
N LEU A 68 -2.01 -1.14 6.35
CA LEU A 68 -0.76 -0.78 7.01
C LEU A 68 -0.93 0.48 7.86
N PHE A 69 -1.60 1.47 7.30
CA PHE A 69 -1.99 2.73 7.93
C PHE A 69 -2.97 3.47 7.02
N THR A 70 -3.63 4.48 7.56
CA THR A 70 -4.58 5.32 6.84
C THR A 70 -4.10 6.77 6.85
N ILE A 71 -4.15 7.43 5.71
CA ILE A 71 -3.91 8.87 5.54
C ILE A 71 -5.11 9.49 4.83
N ASN A 72 -5.74 10.49 5.46
CA ASN A 72 -6.90 11.19 4.88
C ASN A 72 -7.97 10.22 4.31
N THR A 73 -8.35 9.22 5.11
CA THR A 73 -9.29 8.13 4.74
C THR A 73 -8.77 7.10 3.73
N ILE A 74 -7.60 7.29 3.14
CA ILE A 74 -7.00 6.36 2.18
C ILE A 74 -6.18 5.29 2.91
N ASN A 75 -6.45 4.03 2.65
CA ASN A 75 -5.76 2.90 3.24
C ASN A 75 -4.55 2.47 2.40
N TYR A 76 -3.43 2.17 3.05
CA TYR A 76 -2.21 1.71 2.40
C TYR A 76 -2.02 0.21 2.52
N PHE A 77 -1.59 -0.39 1.42
CA PHE A 77 -1.32 -1.83 1.27
C PHE A 77 0.07 -2.07 0.70
N VAL A 78 0.60 -3.27 0.93
CA VAL A 78 1.85 -3.71 0.30
C VAL A 78 1.70 -5.11 -0.26
N ASN A 79 2.30 -5.36 -1.42
CA ASN A 79 2.31 -6.67 -2.02
C ASN A 79 3.20 -7.66 -1.28
N LEU A 80 2.76 -8.89 -1.20
CA LEU A 80 3.54 -10.03 -0.76
C LEU A 80 4.18 -10.69 -2.00
N SER A 81 5.49 -10.87 -1.98
CA SER A 81 6.23 -11.51 -3.06
C SER A 81 6.81 -12.84 -2.59
N SER A 82 6.82 -13.87 -3.45
CA SER A 82 7.39 -15.16 -3.12
C SER A 82 8.88 -15.06 -2.74
N TYR A 83 9.28 -15.78 -1.70
CA TYR A 83 10.68 -15.91 -1.35
C TYR A 83 11.41 -16.74 -2.41
N LYS A 84 12.57 -16.26 -2.82
CA LYS A 84 13.45 -16.92 -3.79
C LYS A 84 14.82 -17.07 -3.14
N PRO A 85 15.26 -18.29 -2.77
CA PRO A 85 16.53 -18.51 -2.08
C PRO A 85 17.70 -17.87 -2.81
N GLU A 86 17.81 -18.09 -4.11
CA GLU A 86 18.86 -17.59 -4.99
C GLU A 86 19.01 -16.05 -4.98
N LYS A 87 17.95 -15.35 -4.58
CA LYS A 87 17.92 -13.88 -4.51
C LYS A 87 17.93 -13.35 -3.08
N HIS A 88 17.25 -14.04 -2.18
CA HIS A 88 16.92 -13.46 -0.89
C HIS A 88 17.72 -14.05 0.27
N ASP A 89 18.43 -15.19 0.11
CA ASP A 89 19.20 -15.78 1.21
C ASP A 89 20.31 -14.82 1.68
N ASP A 90 21.07 -14.24 0.76
CA ASP A 90 22.18 -13.33 1.07
C ASP A 90 21.76 -11.87 1.34
N MET A 91 20.47 -11.52 1.12
CA MET A 91 19.99 -10.18 1.39
C MET A 91 19.71 -9.98 2.89
N ASN A 92 20.26 -8.94 3.48
CA ASN A 92 19.89 -8.53 4.83
C ASN A 92 18.54 -7.80 4.84
N GLU A 93 17.78 -7.97 5.92
CA GLU A 93 16.60 -7.15 6.16
C GLU A 93 16.96 -5.68 6.36
N SER A 94 16.08 -4.81 5.94
CA SER A 94 16.19 -3.36 6.09
C SER A 94 14.83 -2.77 6.48
N ILE A 95 14.78 -1.46 6.69
CA ILE A 95 13.53 -0.79 7.03
C ILE A 95 12.45 -0.96 5.93
N ASP A 96 12.88 -1.06 4.66
CA ASP A 96 12.01 -1.19 3.49
C ASP A 96 11.89 -2.64 2.96
N PHE A 97 12.72 -3.58 3.44
CA PHE A 97 12.73 -4.97 3.01
C PHE A 97 12.64 -5.93 4.19
N LEU A 98 11.59 -6.73 4.25
CA LEU A 98 11.33 -7.67 5.33
C LEU A 98 11.14 -9.09 4.79
N LYS A 99 11.81 -10.08 5.42
CA LYS A 99 11.61 -11.50 5.12
C LYS A 99 10.49 -12.07 5.98
N ILE A 100 9.53 -12.75 5.37
CA ILE A 100 8.46 -13.49 6.05
C ILE A 100 8.88 -14.95 6.12
N GLY A 101 9.88 -15.23 6.94
CA GLY A 101 10.58 -16.51 6.95
C GLY A 101 11.19 -16.82 5.57
N LYS A 102 11.12 -18.10 5.18
CA LYS A 102 11.46 -18.55 3.82
C LYS A 102 10.22 -18.72 2.93
N CYS A 103 9.13 -18.02 3.22
CA CYS A 103 7.87 -18.10 2.48
C CYS A 103 7.69 -16.93 1.53
N ALA A 104 7.90 -15.72 2.03
CA ALA A 104 7.64 -14.50 1.29
C ALA A 104 8.59 -13.36 1.69
N VAL A 105 8.52 -12.26 0.95
CA VAL A 105 9.17 -10.98 1.25
C VAL A 105 8.19 -9.83 1.07
N ILE A 106 8.40 -8.77 1.84
CA ILE A 106 7.65 -7.51 1.78
C ILE A 106 8.61 -6.40 1.42
N ASN A 107 8.26 -5.60 0.41
CA ASN A 107 8.99 -4.38 0.05
C ASN A 107 8.11 -3.16 0.36
N LEU A 108 8.32 -2.55 1.53
CA LEU A 108 7.51 -1.42 1.98
C LEU A 108 7.70 -0.13 1.15
N ASN A 109 8.77 -0.04 0.39
CA ASN A 109 8.96 1.03 -0.59
C ASN A 109 7.93 1.01 -1.74
N ASN A 110 7.29 -0.14 -1.97
CA ASN A 110 6.27 -0.34 -3.00
C ASN A 110 4.84 -0.35 -2.43
N MET A 111 4.61 0.29 -1.28
CA MET A 111 3.27 0.47 -0.72
C MET A 111 2.41 1.30 -1.67
N ILE A 112 1.13 0.95 -1.73
CA ILE A 112 0.14 1.62 -2.59
C ILE A 112 -1.10 2.01 -1.79
N PRO A 113 -1.71 3.14 -2.09
CA PRO A 113 -3.02 3.51 -1.59
C PRO A 113 -4.11 2.74 -2.34
N VAL A 114 -5.13 2.22 -1.65
CA VAL A 114 -6.20 1.43 -2.27
C VAL A 114 -7.56 1.86 -1.71
N PRO A 115 -8.50 2.26 -2.58
CA PRO A 115 -9.88 2.51 -2.18
C PRO A 115 -10.57 1.18 -1.87
N LYS A 116 -11.57 1.23 -0.99
CA LYS A 116 -12.22 0.04 -0.44
C LYS A 116 -12.84 -0.86 -1.53
N GLU A 117 -13.34 -0.25 -2.57
CA GLU A 117 -14.04 -0.88 -3.69
C GLU A 117 -13.11 -1.75 -4.58
N GLU A 118 -11.80 -1.54 -4.49
CA GLU A 118 -10.80 -2.29 -5.25
C GLU A 118 -10.19 -3.45 -4.47
N ILE A 119 -10.62 -3.66 -3.21
CA ILE A 119 -10.13 -4.73 -2.34
C ILE A 119 -10.99 -5.97 -2.56
N ILE A 120 -10.34 -7.08 -2.87
CA ILE A 120 -10.97 -8.41 -3.02
C ILE A 120 -10.56 -9.24 -1.81
N GLU A 121 -11.53 -9.59 -0.97
CA GLU A 121 -11.27 -10.43 0.21
C GLU A 121 -10.92 -11.85 -0.21
N ILE A 122 -9.94 -12.45 0.47
CA ILE A 122 -9.51 -13.83 0.21
C ILE A 122 -10.13 -14.76 1.23
N ASN A 123 -10.77 -15.80 0.74
CA ASN A 123 -11.17 -16.95 1.56
C ASN A 123 -10.04 -17.99 1.64
N ILE A 124 -9.12 -17.82 2.59
CA ILE A 124 -7.99 -18.74 2.77
C ILE A 124 -8.45 -20.20 2.99
N ASN A 125 -9.63 -20.40 3.59
CA ASN A 125 -10.14 -21.74 3.83
C ASN A 125 -10.59 -22.45 2.55
N GLY A 126 -10.92 -21.72 1.50
CA GLY A 126 -11.30 -22.24 0.19
C GLY A 126 -10.13 -22.52 -0.76
N GLU A 127 -8.90 -22.16 -0.37
CA GLU A 127 -7.71 -22.39 -1.18
C GLU A 127 -7.27 -23.87 -1.15
N GLU A 128 -6.50 -24.26 -2.18
CA GLU A 128 -5.88 -25.61 -2.23
C GLU A 128 -5.00 -25.85 -0.98
N GLU A 129 -4.98 -27.09 -0.46
CA GLU A 129 -4.47 -27.40 0.87
C GLU A 129 -3.00 -26.98 1.11
N ASN A 130 -2.11 -27.14 0.12
CA ASN A 130 -0.71 -26.75 0.26
C ASN A 130 -0.56 -25.23 0.27
N TYR A 131 -1.33 -24.54 -0.58
CA TYR A 131 -1.34 -23.10 -0.64
C TYR A 131 -1.98 -22.46 0.59
N LYS A 132 -3.05 -23.03 1.09
CA LYS A 132 -3.69 -22.68 2.37
C LYS A 132 -2.70 -22.77 3.55
N LYS A 133 -1.94 -23.88 3.66
CA LYS A 133 -0.88 -24.02 4.67
C LYS A 133 0.18 -22.94 4.56
N LEU A 134 0.59 -22.59 3.33
CA LEU A 134 1.54 -21.50 3.08
C LEU A 134 0.97 -20.16 3.57
N LEU A 135 -0.26 -19.80 3.19
CA LEU A 135 -0.90 -18.55 3.60
C LEU A 135 -1.07 -18.43 5.12
N PHE A 136 -1.45 -19.52 5.81
CA PHE A 136 -1.51 -19.53 7.28
C PHE A 136 -0.12 -19.33 7.92
N ARG A 137 0.92 -19.95 7.36
CA ARG A 137 2.29 -19.78 7.85
C ARG A 137 2.76 -18.32 7.68
N GLU A 138 2.54 -17.74 6.51
CA GLU A 138 2.83 -16.35 6.22
C GLU A 138 2.08 -15.41 7.17
N ARG A 139 0.76 -15.61 7.33
CA ARG A 139 -0.10 -14.84 8.23
C ARG A 139 0.44 -14.86 9.67
N ASN A 140 0.81 -16.01 10.18
CA ASN A 140 1.33 -16.14 11.55
C ASN A 140 2.64 -15.36 11.75
N ILE A 141 3.55 -15.40 10.77
CA ILE A 141 4.80 -14.62 10.83
C ILE A 141 4.51 -13.13 10.75
N ILE A 142 3.64 -12.70 9.84
CA ILE A 142 3.24 -11.30 9.67
C ILE A 142 2.60 -10.75 10.94
N LEU A 143 1.70 -11.49 11.57
CA LEU A 143 1.05 -11.06 12.82
C LEU A 143 2.05 -10.88 13.97
N LYS A 144 3.08 -11.74 14.07
CA LYS A 144 4.17 -11.57 15.04
C LYS A 144 4.98 -10.31 14.78
N ARG A 145 5.12 -9.90 13.53
CA ARG A 145 5.92 -8.73 13.09
C ARG A 145 5.08 -7.47 12.84
N LYS A 146 3.78 -7.49 13.13
CA LYS A 146 2.86 -6.39 12.78
C LYS A 146 3.31 -5.02 13.29
N LYS A 147 3.89 -4.94 14.50
CA LYS A 147 4.40 -3.68 15.06
C LYS A 147 5.52 -3.08 14.23
N ASP A 148 6.46 -3.91 13.78
CA ASP A 148 7.59 -3.47 12.95
C ASP A 148 7.09 -3.06 11.56
N ILE A 149 6.19 -3.84 10.97
CA ILE A 149 5.58 -3.52 9.67
C ILE A 149 4.89 -2.15 9.73
N TYR A 150 4.05 -1.90 10.75
CA TYR A 150 3.38 -0.60 10.92
C TYR A 150 4.35 0.55 11.15
N LYS A 151 5.34 0.37 12.02
CA LYS A 151 6.34 1.39 12.31
C LYS A 151 7.15 1.73 11.05
N ASN A 152 7.66 0.70 10.36
CA ASN A 152 8.49 0.87 9.19
C ASN A 152 7.71 1.50 8.03
N SER A 153 6.48 1.06 7.77
CA SER A 153 5.64 1.61 6.71
C SER A 153 5.40 3.12 6.89
N LYS A 154 5.04 3.55 8.11
CA LYS A 154 4.89 4.98 8.42
C LYS A 154 6.20 5.74 8.28
N THR A 155 7.30 5.18 8.79
CA THR A 155 8.61 5.82 8.69
C THR A 155 9.01 6.03 7.23
N ILE A 156 8.80 5.04 6.36
CA ILE A 156 9.11 5.11 4.94
C ILE A 156 8.24 6.15 4.24
N TYR A 157 6.93 6.19 4.53
CA TYR A 157 6.02 7.18 3.98
C TYR A 157 6.50 8.60 4.28
N TYR A 158 6.73 8.92 5.56
CA TYR A 158 7.20 10.26 5.96
C TYR A 158 8.62 10.57 5.48
N HIS A 159 9.48 9.55 5.39
CA HIS A 159 10.81 9.72 4.81
C HIS A 159 10.71 10.14 3.34
N LYS A 160 9.85 9.48 2.55
CA LYS A 160 9.62 9.86 1.15
C LYS A 160 9.08 11.28 1.02
N LEU A 161 8.12 11.67 1.88
CA LEU A 161 7.58 13.04 1.88
C LEU A 161 8.64 14.10 2.22
N LYS A 162 9.52 13.79 3.19
CA LYS A 162 10.54 14.71 3.66
C LYS A 162 11.68 14.90 2.68
N TYR A 163 12.15 13.81 2.07
CA TYR A 163 13.38 13.81 1.27
C TYR A 163 13.13 13.76 -0.25
N GLY A 164 11.90 13.49 -0.70
CA GLY A 164 11.57 13.41 -2.13
C GLY A 164 12.48 12.41 -2.85
N GLU A 165 13.30 12.89 -3.77
CA GLU A 165 14.29 12.09 -4.50
C GLU A 165 15.74 12.29 -3.94
N ASN A 166 15.90 12.97 -2.78
CA ASN A 166 17.22 13.35 -2.25
C ASN A 166 17.86 12.29 -1.33
N SER A 167 17.30 11.09 -1.22
CA SER A 167 17.92 9.98 -0.48
C SER A 167 17.77 8.66 -1.23
N GLY A 168 18.71 7.74 -1.00
CA GLY A 168 18.69 6.42 -1.63
C GLY A 168 17.42 5.61 -1.31
N LEU A 169 16.89 5.70 -0.09
CA LEU A 169 15.64 5.09 0.30
C LEU A 169 14.45 5.75 -0.42
N ALA A 170 14.38 7.08 -0.41
CA ALA A 170 13.27 7.81 -1.01
C ALA A 170 13.19 7.62 -2.55
N LYS A 171 14.34 7.48 -3.23
CA LYS A 171 14.40 7.14 -4.67
C LYS A 171 13.76 5.79 -5.00
N ARG A 172 13.89 4.80 -4.11
CA ARG A 172 13.30 3.47 -4.31
C ARG A 172 11.80 3.43 -4.02
N CYS A 173 11.27 4.39 -3.24
CA CYS A 173 9.86 4.43 -2.90
C CYS A 173 8.99 4.89 -4.05
N CYS A 174 7.80 4.34 -4.16
CA CYS A 174 6.75 4.89 -4.99
C CYS A 174 6.49 6.37 -4.66
N ASN A 175 5.99 7.11 -5.63
CA ASN A 175 5.54 8.48 -5.41
C ASN A 175 4.16 8.49 -4.73
N PHE A 176 4.16 8.32 -3.41
CA PHE A 176 2.94 8.18 -2.63
C PHE A 176 1.94 9.32 -2.87
N LYS A 177 2.41 10.56 -3.05
CA LYS A 177 1.52 11.69 -3.33
C LYS A 177 0.87 11.64 -4.70
N ALA A 178 1.61 11.25 -5.72
CA ALA A 178 1.03 11.05 -7.05
C ALA A 178 0.00 9.90 -7.04
N LEU A 179 0.28 8.81 -6.30
CA LEU A 179 -0.66 7.71 -6.15
C LEU A 179 -1.91 8.11 -5.34
N GLU A 180 -1.81 8.96 -4.31
CA GLU A 180 -2.96 9.49 -3.57
C GLU A 180 -3.89 10.32 -4.47
N ILE A 181 -3.33 11.16 -5.35
CA ILE A 181 -4.09 11.91 -6.36
C ILE A 181 -4.76 10.94 -7.34
N ALA A 182 -4.03 9.91 -7.77
CA ALA A 182 -4.57 8.89 -8.67
C ALA A 182 -5.76 8.13 -8.07
N VAL A 183 -5.77 7.84 -6.75
CA VAL A 183 -6.93 7.28 -6.05
C VAL A 183 -8.15 8.16 -6.22
N GLN A 184 -8.01 9.47 -5.99
CA GLN A 184 -9.13 10.41 -6.09
C GLN A 184 -9.71 10.41 -7.50
N ASN A 185 -8.85 10.55 -8.52
CA ASN A 185 -9.28 10.53 -9.93
C ASN A 185 -9.99 9.22 -10.29
N TRP A 186 -9.49 8.07 -9.81
CA TRP A 186 -10.11 6.76 -10.06
C TRP A 186 -11.50 6.64 -9.47
N VAL A 187 -11.72 7.18 -8.28
CA VAL A 187 -13.02 7.16 -7.60
C VAL A 187 -14.00 8.11 -8.31
N ASP A 188 -13.54 9.30 -8.69
CA ASP A 188 -14.36 10.30 -9.39
C ASP A 188 -14.81 9.78 -10.76
N ASP A 189 -13.91 9.18 -11.56
CA ASP A 189 -14.23 8.59 -12.88
C ASP A 189 -15.28 7.46 -12.78
N LYS A 190 -15.25 6.67 -11.70
CA LYS A 190 -16.25 5.62 -11.46
C LYS A 190 -17.60 6.17 -11.06
N SER A 191 -17.63 7.25 -10.29
CA SER A 191 -18.86 7.95 -9.90
C SER A 191 -19.57 8.51 -11.12
N ASP A 192 -18.85 9.19 -12.02
CA ASP A 192 -19.39 9.77 -13.24
C ASP A 192 -19.90 8.71 -14.24
N SER A 193 -19.22 7.56 -14.32
CA SER A 193 -19.65 6.46 -15.17
C SER A 193 -20.90 5.74 -14.63
N GLY A 194 -21.08 5.68 -13.32
CA GLY A 194 -22.28 5.14 -12.66
C GLY A 194 -23.53 6.00 -12.84
N GLU A 195 -23.39 7.30 -12.82
CA GLU A 195 -24.50 8.24 -12.96
C GLU A 195 -25.06 8.27 -14.40
N LYS A 196 -24.21 8.07 -15.41
CA LYS A 196 -24.63 7.97 -16.82
C LYS A 196 -25.50 6.74 -17.13
N ILE A 197 -25.38 5.67 -16.36
CA ILE A 197 -26.19 4.45 -16.56
C ILE A 197 -27.62 4.64 -16.03
N LEU A 198 -27.84 5.48 -15.00
CA LEU A 198 -29.17 5.72 -14.42
C LEU A 198 -30.01 6.72 -15.23
N VAL A 199 -29.41 7.61 -16.01
CA VAL A 199 -30.11 8.61 -16.81
C VAL A 199 -30.54 8.06 -18.19
N GLY A 200 -29.87 7.00 -18.68
CA GLY A 200 -30.14 6.40 -19.99
C GLY A 200 -31.34 5.46 -20.08
N SER A 201 -32.00 5.11 -18.95
CA SER A 201 -33.12 4.14 -18.93
C SER A 201 -34.52 4.76 -18.76
N ALA A 202 -34.65 6.10 -18.79
CA ALA A 202 -35.93 6.79 -18.53
C ALA A 202 -36.54 7.48 -19.74
N SER A 203 -36.16 7.15 -20.99
CA SER A 203 -36.79 7.71 -22.19
C SER A 203 -37.04 6.66 -23.25
N SER A 204 -38.06 5.81 -23.06
CA SER A 204 -38.80 5.17 -24.14
C SER A 204 -40.07 4.52 -23.56
N THR A 205 -41.12 5.31 -23.50
CA THR A 205 -42.53 4.88 -23.60
C THR A 205 -43.28 5.93 -24.36
#